data_926d5da794deaca07c123ae186d8b33e
#
_entry.id   926d5da794deaca07c123ae186d8b33e
#
_cell.length_a   1.000
_cell.length_b   1.000
_cell.length_c   1.000
_cell.angle_alpha   90.00
_cell.angle_beta   90.00
_cell.angle_gamma   90.00
#
_symmetry.space_group_name_H-M   'P 1'
#
loop_
_entity.id
_entity.type
_entity.pdbx_description
1 polymer ?
#
loop_
_entity_poly.entity_id
_entity_poly.type
_entity_poly.pdbx_seq_one_letter_code
_entity_poly.pdbx_strand_id
1 'polypeptide(L)'
;MRDYKAEFEGRVAFIKELVKNAGVSGIVFGNSGGKDCALVGILCKAACDNTLSVIMPCASKRNYEADTNDANALVRQFGIECRTVDLTQVRQAHLEELEKICTINDMALTNIAPRLRMTTLYAIGAAENRLVAGTGNRSERHMGYFTKWGDGACDFNPISDLTATEVFEFLEYLKAPRCIIDKAPSAGLYDGQTDEQDMGVTYKAIDTYLLTGEVNEKDKAVIDRYHSRSEHKRRPITMYKYD
;
A
#
# COMPACT_ATOMS: atom_id res chain seq x y z
N MET A 1 -12.91 -4.43 20.00
CA MET A 1 -11.56 -3.81 19.92
C MET A 1 -10.57 -4.95 19.81
N ARG A 2 -9.63 -4.89 18.86
CA ARG A 2 -8.60 -5.94 18.69
C ARG A 2 -7.61 -5.91 19.86
N ASP A 3 -7.04 -7.05 20.20
CA ASP A 3 -5.87 -7.13 21.09
C ASP A 3 -4.61 -6.88 20.27
N TYR A 4 -4.15 -5.62 20.21
CA TYR A 4 -3.01 -5.24 19.38
C TYR A 4 -1.68 -5.85 19.81
N LYS A 5 -1.58 -6.35 21.05
CA LYS A 5 -0.41 -7.14 21.46
C LYS A 5 -0.42 -8.51 20.78
N ALA A 6 -1.53 -9.22 20.87
CA ALA A 6 -1.69 -10.53 20.22
C ALA A 6 -1.60 -10.39 18.67
N GLU A 7 -2.18 -9.34 18.10
CA GLU A 7 -2.07 -9.03 16.66
C GLU A 7 -0.63 -8.80 16.23
N PHE A 8 0.16 -8.06 17.01
CA PHE A 8 1.58 -7.84 16.72
C PHE A 8 2.37 -9.15 16.75
N GLU A 9 2.23 -9.92 17.82
CA GLU A 9 2.92 -11.19 18.00
C GLU A 9 2.56 -12.18 16.87
N GLY A 10 1.27 -12.30 16.54
CA GLY A 10 0.78 -13.19 15.49
C GLY A 10 1.28 -12.81 14.09
N ARG A 11 1.23 -11.51 13.73
CA ARG A 11 1.70 -11.04 12.41
C ARG A 11 3.22 -11.16 12.28
N VAL A 12 3.96 -10.86 13.33
CA VAL A 12 5.42 -11.05 13.35
C VAL A 12 5.77 -12.53 13.19
N ALA A 13 5.06 -13.44 13.88
CA ALA A 13 5.26 -14.88 13.72
C ALA A 13 4.95 -15.35 12.29
N PHE A 14 3.83 -14.90 11.72
CA PHE A 14 3.44 -15.17 10.33
C PHE A 14 4.54 -14.74 9.33
N ILE A 15 5.05 -13.51 9.46
CA ILE A 15 6.10 -13.00 8.56
C ILE A 15 7.41 -13.81 8.72
N LYS A 16 7.81 -14.12 9.96
CA LYS A 16 9.00 -14.96 10.22
C LYS A 16 8.92 -16.32 9.54
N GLU A 17 7.75 -16.95 9.63
CA GLU A 17 7.52 -18.25 8.99
C GLU A 17 7.58 -18.16 7.46
N LEU A 18 6.98 -17.11 6.86
CA LEU A 18 7.05 -16.87 5.42
C LEU A 18 8.49 -16.69 4.93
N VAL A 19 9.27 -15.83 5.57
CA VAL A 19 10.70 -15.60 5.23
C VAL A 19 11.49 -16.89 5.30
N LYS A 20 11.29 -17.67 6.37
CA LYS A 20 11.95 -18.97 6.55
C LYS A 20 11.56 -19.97 5.46
N ASN A 21 10.27 -20.10 5.17
CA ASN A 21 9.78 -21.08 4.21
C ASN A 21 10.15 -20.72 2.76
N ALA A 22 10.23 -19.44 2.44
CA ALA A 22 10.66 -18.96 1.14
C ALA A 22 12.20 -19.08 0.92
N GLY A 23 12.97 -19.25 1.99
CA GLY A 23 14.45 -19.32 1.91
C GLY A 23 15.09 -18.02 1.43
N VAL A 24 14.43 -16.88 1.69
CA VAL A 24 14.91 -15.55 1.28
C VAL A 24 15.78 -14.90 2.37
N SER A 25 16.59 -13.93 1.96
CA SER A 25 17.48 -13.20 2.87
C SER A 25 16.82 -12.02 3.58
N GLY A 26 15.67 -11.52 3.11
CA GLY A 26 15.04 -10.34 3.68
C GLY A 26 13.69 -9.99 3.07
N ILE A 27 13.23 -8.78 3.40
CA ILE A 27 11.96 -8.20 2.94
C ILE A 27 12.24 -6.84 2.32
N VAL A 28 11.47 -6.46 1.30
CA VAL A 28 11.45 -5.11 0.74
C VAL A 28 10.01 -4.60 0.69
N PHE A 29 9.80 -3.32 0.99
CA PHE A 29 8.50 -2.67 0.87
C PHE A 29 8.61 -1.24 0.37
N GLY A 30 7.56 -0.75 -0.31
CA GLY A 30 7.44 0.64 -0.71
C GLY A 30 6.99 1.52 0.46
N ASN A 31 7.72 2.59 0.73
CA ASN A 31 7.43 3.51 1.81
C ASN A 31 7.00 4.87 1.26
N SER A 32 5.71 5.13 1.29
CA SER A 32 5.10 6.39 0.86
C SER A 32 4.99 7.43 1.98
N GLY A 33 5.44 7.12 3.20
CA GLY A 33 5.19 7.96 4.38
C GLY A 33 3.74 7.91 4.88
N GLY A 34 2.92 7.00 4.36
CA GLY A 34 1.54 6.78 4.80
C GLY A 34 1.40 5.74 5.91
N LYS A 35 0.21 5.69 6.54
CA LYS A 35 -0.10 4.80 7.67
C LYS A 35 0.12 3.31 7.38
N ASP A 36 -0.28 2.85 6.20
CA ASP A 36 -0.27 1.43 5.86
C ASP A 36 1.16 0.92 5.67
N CYS A 37 1.99 1.63 4.89
CA CYS A 37 3.41 1.28 4.76
C CYS A 37 4.18 1.46 6.06
N ALA A 38 3.77 2.37 6.95
CA ALA A 38 4.37 2.49 8.28
C ALA A 38 4.11 1.23 9.12
N LEU A 39 2.87 0.78 9.19
CA LEU A 39 2.52 -0.45 9.93
C LEU A 39 3.25 -1.67 9.35
N VAL A 40 3.24 -1.83 8.03
CA VAL A 40 3.94 -2.94 7.36
C VAL A 40 5.45 -2.91 7.65
N GLY A 41 6.07 -1.72 7.55
CA GLY A 41 7.50 -1.56 7.84
C GLY A 41 7.87 -1.95 9.28
N ILE A 42 7.07 -1.56 10.28
CA ILE A 42 7.26 -1.92 11.69
C ILE A 42 7.14 -3.44 11.88
N LEU A 43 6.09 -4.06 11.32
CA LEU A 43 5.86 -5.50 11.43
C LEU A 43 6.96 -6.31 10.73
N CYS A 44 7.35 -5.90 9.53
CA CYS A 44 8.44 -6.55 8.78
C CYS A 44 9.77 -6.45 9.51
N LYS A 45 10.12 -5.26 10.03
CA LYS A 45 11.37 -5.06 10.79
C LYS A 45 11.40 -5.89 12.07
N ALA A 46 10.29 -5.99 12.78
CA ALA A 46 10.18 -6.83 13.98
C ALA A 46 10.31 -8.33 13.66
N ALA A 47 9.95 -8.74 12.45
CA ALA A 47 10.03 -10.12 11.99
C ALA A 47 11.40 -10.48 11.38
N CYS A 48 12.01 -9.54 10.66
CA CYS A 48 13.23 -9.75 9.87
C CYS A 48 14.10 -8.48 9.93
N ASP A 49 15.29 -8.58 10.54
CA ASP A 49 16.21 -7.45 10.62
C ASP A 49 16.63 -6.93 9.25
N ASN A 50 16.72 -7.81 8.25
CA ASN A 50 17.05 -7.47 6.87
C ASN A 50 15.79 -6.96 6.12
N THR A 51 15.14 -5.94 6.66
CA THR A 51 14.00 -5.25 6.05
C THR A 51 14.46 -3.96 5.39
N LEU A 52 14.15 -3.79 4.10
CA LEU A 52 14.48 -2.64 3.29
C LEU A 52 13.22 -1.82 2.97
N SER A 53 13.25 -0.55 3.32
CA SER A 53 12.29 0.48 2.93
C SER A 53 12.75 1.16 1.64
N VAL A 54 11.88 1.30 0.65
CA VAL A 54 12.20 2.04 -0.59
C VAL A 54 11.25 3.21 -0.77
N ILE A 55 11.80 4.43 -0.75
CA ILE A 55 11.09 5.66 -1.05
C ILE A 55 11.21 5.91 -2.56
N MET A 56 10.08 6.05 -3.25
CA MET A 56 10.03 6.15 -4.71
C MET A 56 9.23 7.36 -5.18
N PRO A 57 9.82 8.59 -5.11
CA PRO A 57 9.19 9.78 -5.66
C PRO A 57 8.91 9.60 -7.15
N CYS A 58 7.77 10.15 -7.61
CA CYS A 58 7.36 10.03 -9.00
C CYS A 58 6.52 11.25 -9.42
N ALA A 59 7.17 12.34 -9.77
CA ALA A 59 6.61 13.57 -10.36
C ALA A 59 5.61 14.40 -9.51
N SER A 60 5.31 14.03 -8.27
CA SER A 60 4.49 14.84 -7.35
C SER A 60 5.39 15.60 -6.37
N LYS A 61 5.15 16.92 -6.18
CA LYS A 61 5.89 17.74 -5.21
C LYS A 61 5.76 17.18 -3.78
N ARG A 62 4.58 16.73 -3.40
CA ARG A 62 4.31 16.12 -2.10
C ARG A 62 5.21 14.92 -1.84
N ASN A 63 5.47 14.08 -2.85
CA ASN A 63 6.33 12.91 -2.71
C ASN A 63 7.78 13.25 -2.37
N TYR A 64 8.27 14.41 -2.82
CA TYR A 64 9.66 14.83 -2.55
C TYR A 64 9.85 15.47 -1.16
N GLU A 65 8.83 16.08 -0.61
CA GLU A 65 8.92 16.83 0.65
C GLU A 65 8.25 16.12 1.81
N ALA A 66 6.94 16.30 1.98
CA ALA A 66 6.21 15.83 3.14
C ALA A 66 6.25 14.30 3.28
N ASP A 67 5.94 13.58 2.20
CA ASP A 67 5.89 12.11 2.21
C ASP A 67 7.27 11.50 2.49
N THR A 68 8.34 12.06 1.91
CA THR A 68 9.72 11.63 2.17
C THR A 68 10.14 11.91 3.61
N ASN A 69 9.74 13.03 4.19
CA ASN A 69 10.04 13.36 5.59
C ASN A 69 9.36 12.40 6.56
N ASP A 70 8.08 12.07 6.33
CA ASP A 70 7.33 11.11 7.13
C ASP A 70 7.93 9.70 7.03
N ALA A 71 8.27 9.27 5.80
CA ALA A 71 8.94 8.00 5.57
C ALA A 71 10.29 7.92 6.31
N ASN A 72 11.06 9.01 6.30
CA ASN A 72 12.34 9.10 7.01
C ASN A 72 12.16 9.12 8.55
N ALA A 73 11.07 9.69 9.07
CA ALA A 73 10.77 9.65 10.50
C ALA A 73 10.52 8.20 10.95
N LEU A 74 9.76 7.43 10.19
CA LEU A 74 9.52 6.02 10.45
C LEU A 74 10.82 5.21 10.50
N VAL A 75 11.63 5.29 9.43
CA VAL A 75 12.82 4.44 9.31
C VAL A 75 13.87 4.77 10.38
N ARG A 76 13.97 6.04 10.79
CA ARG A 76 14.83 6.44 11.91
C ARG A 76 14.36 5.89 13.24
N GLN A 77 13.06 5.97 13.52
CA GLN A 77 12.51 5.52 14.80
C GLN A 77 12.63 4.00 14.99
N PHE A 78 12.45 3.23 13.92
CA PHE A 78 12.42 1.76 13.98
C PHE A 78 13.70 1.08 13.46
N GLY A 79 14.72 1.86 13.08
CA GLY A 79 16.01 1.31 12.62
C GLY A 79 15.89 0.50 11.33
N ILE A 80 15.05 0.95 10.38
CA ILE A 80 14.84 0.28 9.10
C ILE A 80 15.83 0.84 8.07
N GLU A 81 16.52 -0.04 7.31
CA GLU A 81 17.33 0.38 6.16
C GLU A 81 16.44 1.08 5.13
N CYS A 82 16.91 2.17 4.57
CA CYS A 82 16.15 2.95 3.60
C CYS A 82 16.98 3.34 2.38
N ARG A 83 16.39 3.18 1.20
CA ARG A 83 16.95 3.67 -0.07
C ARG A 83 15.92 4.50 -0.80
N THR A 84 16.39 5.43 -1.65
CA THR A 84 15.53 6.26 -2.49
C THR A 84 15.80 5.97 -3.96
N VAL A 85 14.72 5.79 -4.73
CA VAL A 85 14.76 5.62 -6.19
C VAL A 85 13.79 6.63 -6.79
N ASP A 86 14.32 7.68 -7.42
CA ASP A 86 13.50 8.67 -8.13
C ASP A 86 13.02 8.11 -9.47
N LEU A 87 11.71 7.94 -9.61
CA LEU A 87 11.08 7.37 -10.80
C LEU A 87 10.57 8.43 -11.80
N THR A 88 10.86 9.72 -11.54
CA THR A 88 10.32 10.82 -12.37
C THR A 88 10.77 10.74 -13.81
N GLN A 89 12.07 10.56 -14.06
CA GLN A 89 12.60 10.45 -15.41
C GLN A 89 12.14 9.16 -16.12
N VAL A 90 12.06 8.04 -15.37
CA VAL A 90 11.56 6.77 -15.90
C VAL A 90 10.11 6.90 -16.35
N ARG A 91 9.27 7.55 -15.51
CA ARG A 91 7.87 7.83 -15.85
C ARG A 91 7.76 8.73 -17.08
N GLN A 92 8.56 9.78 -17.16
CA GLN A 92 8.56 10.72 -18.27
C GLN A 92 8.93 10.03 -19.59
N ALA A 93 10.03 9.29 -19.60
CA ALA A 93 10.46 8.53 -20.79
C ALA A 93 9.41 7.51 -21.24
N HIS A 94 8.76 6.83 -20.28
CA HIS A 94 7.69 5.89 -20.61
C HIS A 94 6.47 6.57 -21.23
N LEU A 95 6.07 7.75 -20.74
CA LEU A 95 4.98 8.53 -21.31
C LEU A 95 5.29 9.00 -22.72
N GLU A 96 6.50 9.53 -22.97
CA GLU A 96 6.94 9.99 -24.28
C GLU A 96 6.87 8.87 -25.34
N GLU A 97 7.18 7.63 -24.97
CA GLU A 97 7.03 6.50 -25.90
C GLU A 97 5.56 6.11 -26.13
N LEU A 98 4.73 6.15 -25.08
CA LEU A 98 3.32 5.81 -25.20
C LEU A 98 2.54 6.83 -26.03
N GLU A 99 2.83 8.12 -25.89
CA GLU A 99 2.18 9.22 -26.65
C GLU A 99 2.39 9.14 -28.16
N LYS A 100 3.44 8.44 -28.61
CA LYS A 100 3.67 8.16 -30.04
C LYS A 100 2.66 7.18 -30.65
N ILE A 101 2.00 6.37 -29.81
CA ILE A 101 1.16 5.26 -30.26
C ILE A 101 -0.29 5.32 -29.74
N CYS A 102 -0.58 6.09 -28.71
CA CYS A 102 -1.93 6.22 -28.18
C CYS A 102 -2.13 7.53 -27.40
N THR A 103 -3.40 7.94 -27.25
CA THR A 103 -3.76 9.05 -26.37
C THR A 103 -3.84 8.56 -24.93
N ILE A 104 -3.07 9.19 -24.04
CA ILE A 104 -3.04 8.85 -22.62
C ILE A 104 -4.17 9.59 -21.89
N ASN A 105 -5.11 8.84 -21.29
CA ASN A 105 -6.15 9.40 -20.45
C ASN A 105 -5.70 9.45 -18.97
N ASP A 106 -6.45 10.14 -18.11
CA ASP A 106 -6.12 10.34 -16.69
C ASP A 106 -5.94 9.03 -15.93
N MET A 107 -6.77 8.02 -16.23
CA MET A 107 -6.66 6.71 -15.60
C MET A 107 -5.36 6.00 -15.97
N ALA A 108 -4.94 6.06 -17.23
CA ALA A 108 -3.66 5.51 -17.66
C ALA A 108 -2.50 6.26 -17.00
N LEU A 109 -2.57 7.60 -16.99
CA LEU A 109 -1.55 8.48 -16.43
C LEU A 109 -1.31 8.22 -14.93
N THR A 110 -2.38 8.09 -14.14
CA THR A 110 -2.32 7.81 -12.70
C THR A 110 -1.80 6.42 -12.38
N ASN A 111 -2.14 5.42 -13.18
CA ASN A 111 -1.76 4.03 -12.92
C ASN A 111 -0.31 3.67 -13.33
N ILE A 112 0.40 4.55 -14.02
CA ILE A 112 1.81 4.31 -14.38
C ILE A 112 2.70 4.32 -13.14
N ALA A 113 2.58 5.33 -12.27
CA ALA A 113 3.43 5.46 -11.09
C ALA A 113 3.37 4.25 -10.14
N PRO A 114 2.21 3.73 -9.73
CA PRO A 114 2.13 2.52 -8.90
C PRO A 114 2.75 1.29 -9.58
N ARG A 115 2.63 1.15 -10.89
CA ARG A 115 3.25 0.03 -11.63
C ARG A 115 4.77 0.15 -11.74
N LEU A 116 5.32 1.33 -11.92
CA LEU A 116 6.76 1.55 -11.88
C LEU A 116 7.32 1.25 -10.49
N ARG A 117 6.62 1.65 -9.43
CA ARG A 117 6.99 1.31 -8.04
C ARG A 117 7.01 -0.19 -7.83
N MET A 118 5.97 -0.90 -8.27
CA MET A 118 5.91 -2.37 -8.19
C MET A 118 7.08 -3.01 -8.93
N THR A 119 7.33 -2.63 -10.18
CA THR A 119 8.45 -3.15 -10.96
C THR A 119 9.80 -2.94 -10.26
N THR A 120 10.01 -1.76 -9.66
CA THR A 120 11.22 -1.43 -8.90
C THR A 120 11.38 -2.33 -7.67
N LEU A 121 10.30 -2.53 -6.89
CA LEU A 121 10.33 -3.39 -5.71
C LEU A 121 10.66 -4.84 -6.07
N TYR A 122 10.04 -5.38 -7.11
CA TYR A 122 10.31 -6.75 -7.58
C TYR A 122 11.71 -6.90 -8.17
N ALA A 123 12.24 -5.86 -8.85
CA ALA A 123 13.61 -5.87 -9.33
C ALA A 123 14.61 -5.94 -8.18
N ILE A 124 14.41 -5.14 -7.13
CA ILE A 124 15.24 -5.18 -5.91
C ILE A 124 15.06 -6.53 -5.20
N GLY A 125 13.82 -7.01 -5.06
CA GLY A 125 13.50 -8.30 -4.44
C GLY A 125 14.24 -9.45 -5.11
N ALA A 126 14.20 -9.52 -6.44
CA ALA A 126 14.90 -10.53 -7.21
C ALA A 126 16.44 -10.41 -7.09
N ALA A 127 16.97 -9.18 -7.17
CA ALA A 127 18.41 -8.94 -7.11
C ALA A 127 19.02 -9.27 -5.73
N GLU A 128 18.26 -9.08 -4.65
CA GLU A 128 18.76 -9.21 -3.28
C GLU A 128 18.12 -10.37 -2.50
N ASN A 129 17.37 -11.25 -3.19
CA ASN A 129 16.66 -12.38 -2.60
C ASN A 129 15.74 -11.95 -1.44
N ARG A 130 14.78 -11.02 -1.71
CA ARG A 130 13.84 -10.48 -0.74
C ARG A 130 12.40 -10.73 -1.19
N LEU A 131 11.48 -10.94 -0.25
CA LEU A 131 10.04 -10.89 -0.51
C LEU A 131 9.55 -9.45 -0.57
N VAL A 132 8.60 -9.18 -1.46
CA VAL A 132 7.91 -7.89 -1.57
C VAL A 132 6.69 -7.88 -0.66
N ALA A 133 6.68 -7.01 0.36
CA ALA A 133 5.54 -6.85 1.25
C ALA A 133 4.52 -5.86 0.68
N GLY A 134 3.25 -6.25 0.67
CA GLY A 134 2.12 -5.41 0.29
C GLY A 134 1.59 -4.58 1.45
N THR A 135 1.01 -3.43 1.11
CA THR A 135 0.57 -2.42 2.08
C THR A 135 -0.93 -2.10 2.01
N GLY A 136 -1.71 -2.78 1.16
CA GLY A 136 -3.15 -2.52 1.02
C GLY A 136 -3.95 -3.04 2.21
N ASN A 137 -4.76 -2.20 2.85
CA ASN A 137 -5.63 -2.58 3.95
C ASN A 137 -6.98 -3.16 3.45
N ARG A 138 -7.81 -3.67 4.39
CA ARG A 138 -9.11 -4.29 4.08
C ARG A 138 -10.07 -3.32 3.41
N SER A 139 -10.11 -2.06 3.85
CA SER A 139 -11.03 -1.03 3.35
C SER A 139 -10.69 -0.67 1.91
N GLU A 140 -9.43 -0.40 1.60
CA GLU A 140 -8.94 -0.16 0.24
C GLU A 140 -9.20 -1.37 -0.67
N ARG A 141 -8.90 -2.56 -0.17
CA ARG A 141 -9.13 -3.81 -0.92
C ARG A 141 -10.61 -4.02 -1.22
N HIS A 142 -11.52 -3.75 -0.27
CA HIS A 142 -12.95 -3.86 -0.47
C HIS A 142 -13.45 -2.89 -1.53
N MET A 143 -13.03 -1.63 -1.45
CA MET A 143 -13.34 -0.59 -2.43
C MET A 143 -12.67 -0.83 -3.79
N GLY A 144 -11.63 -1.67 -3.85
CA GLY A 144 -10.76 -1.78 -5.03
C GLY A 144 -9.96 -0.50 -5.30
N TYR A 145 -9.71 0.28 -4.26
CA TYR A 145 -8.97 1.54 -4.32
C TYR A 145 -7.45 1.25 -4.30
N PHE A 146 -7.00 0.60 -5.34
CA PHE A 146 -5.60 0.26 -5.62
C PHE A 146 -5.42 -0.01 -7.11
N THR A 147 -4.21 0.05 -7.60
CA THR A 147 -3.86 -0.27 -8.99
C THR A 147 -3.58 -1.76 -9.13
N LYS A 148 -4.38 -2.45 -9.95
CA LYS A 148 -4.10 -3.86 -10.32
C LYS A 148 -2.74 -3.96 -10.99
N TRP A 149 -1.88 -4.87 -10.48
CA TRP A 149 -0.48 -5.02 -10.92
C TRP A 149 0.39 -3.77 -10.70
N GLY A 150 -0.01 -2.93 -9.75
CA GLY A 150 0.78 -1.88 -9.18
C GLY A 150 0.94 -2.14 -7.67
N ASP A 151 0.44 -1.24 -6.84
CA ASP A 151 0.39 -1.39 -5.37
C ASP A 151 -0.46 -2.59 -4.89
N GLY A 152 -1.33 -3.13 -5.74
CA GLY A 152 -2.04 -4.38 -5.48
C GLY A 152 -1.21 -5.67 -5.65
N ALA A 153 0.03 -5.59 -6.15
CA ALA A 153 0.92 -6.74 -6.34
C ALA A 153 1.93 -6.84 -5.19
N CYS A 154 2.02 -8.02 -4.59
CA CYS A 154 2.96 -8.33 -3.52
C CYS A 154 3.10 -9.85 -3.36
N ASP A 155 4.15 -10.30 -2.66
CA ASP A 155 4.32 -11.71 -2.32
C ASP A 155 3.51 -12.08 -1.07
N PHE A 156 3.35 -11.14 -0.14
CA PHE A 156 2.49 -11.28 1.03
C PHE A 156 1.98 -9.91 1.50
N ASN A 157 0.90 -9.89 2.25
CA ASN A 157 0.35 -8.67 2.82
C ASN A 157 -0.08 -8.93 4.28
N PRO A 158 0.65 -8.38 5.26
CA PRO A 158 0.40 -8.65 6.68
C PRO A 158 -0.75 -7.84 7.30
N ILE A 159 -1.38 -6.92 6.55
CA ILE A 159 -2.43 -6.02 7.05
C ILE A 159 -3.73 -6.07 6.23
N SER A 160 -3.84 -7.02 5.30
CA SER A 160 -4.97 -7.11 4.36
C SER A 160 -6.34 -7.35 5.00
N ASP A 161 -6.39 -7.76 6.27
CA ASP A 161 -7.57 -7.99 7.08
C ASP A 161 -7.94 -6.81 7.99
N LEU A 162 -7.04 -5.83 8.15
CA LEU A 162 -7.25 -4.63 8.97
C LEU A 162 -8.02 -3.57 8.21
N THR A 163 -9.02 -2.97 8.82
CA THR A 163 -9.67 -1.75 8.31
C THR A 163 -8.74 -0.54 8.44
N ALA A 164 -9.06 0.55 7.74
CA ALA A 164 -8.27 1.78 7.82
C ALA A 164 -8.20 2.33 9.25
N THR A 165 -9.31 2.26 10.00
CA THR A 165 -9.38 2.66 11.43
C THR A 165 -8.50 1.76 12.29
N GLU A 166 -8.56 0.44 12.11
CA GLU A 166 -7.73 -0.51 12.84
C GLU A 166 -6.23 -0.33 12.58
N VAL A 167 -5.84 0.11 11.37
CA VAL A 167 -4.44 0.47 11.07
C VAL A 167 -3.98 1.66 11.92
N PHE A 168 -4.80 2.71 12.06
CA PHE A 168 -4.47 3.85 12.91
C PHE A 168 -4.37 3.46 14.39
N GLU A 169 -5.34 2.69 14.90
CA GLU A 169 -5.32 2.21 16.27
C GLU A 169 -4.08 1.36 16.58
N PHE A 170 -3.66 0.55 15.61
CA PHE A 170 -2.46 -0.27 15.73
C PHE A 170 -1.18 0.58 15.74
N LEU A 171 -1.10 1.61 14.90
CA LEU A 171 0.02 2.56 14.90
C LEU A 171 0.12 3.34 16.21
N GLU A 172 -1.01 3.74 16.79
CA GLU A 172 -1.07 4.36 18.14
C GLU A 172 -0.50 3.39 19.19
N TYR A 173 -0.93 2.13 19.19
CA TYR A 173 -0.40 1.10 20.09
C TYR A 173 1.13 0.94 19.95
N LEU A 174 1.65 0.95 18.71
CA LEU A 174 3.07 0.82 18.41
C LEU A 174 3.86 2.12 18.60
N LYS A 175 3.19 3.21 18.99
CA LYS A 175 3.79 4.54 19.16
C LYS A 175 4.55 5.03 17.92
N ALA A 176 3.97 4.82 16.74
CA ALA A 176 4.51 5.29 15.49
C ALA A 176 4.63 6.83 15.45
N PRO A 177 5.43 7.43 14.54
CA PRO A 177 5.59 8.87 14.44
C PRO A 177 4.26 9.61 14.30
N ARG A 178 4.04 10.67 15.07
CA ARG A 178 2.80 11.47 15.05
C ARG A 178 2.50 12.07 13.68
N CYS A 179 3.52 12.48 12.93
CA CYS A 179 3.36 12.99 11.57
C CYS A 179 2.66 12.00 10.61
N ILE A 180 2.78 10.70 10.88
CA ILE A 180 2.09 9.64 10.11
C ILE A 180 0.68 9.40 10.64
N ILE A 181 0.50 9.34 11.96
CA ILE A 181 -0.78 9.07 12.60
C ILE A 181 -1.78 10.21 12.35
N ASP A 182 -1.31 11.46 12.43
CA ASP A 182 -2.16 12.64 12.29
C ASP A 182 -2.44 13.04 10.83
N LYS A 183 -1.86 12.32 9.87
CA LYS A 183 -1.97 12.60 8.44
C LYS A 183 -3.25 12.00 7.84
N ALA A 184 -3.98 12.80 7.06
CA ALA A 184 -5.14 12.31 6.30
C ALA A 184 -4.72 11.28 5.23
N PRO A 185 -5.46 10.17 5.05
CA PRO A 185 -5.18 9.17 4.02
C PRO A 185 -5.21 9.75 2.61
N SER A 186 -4.20 9.42 1.80
CA SER A 186 -4.11 9.85 0.40
C SER A 186 -3.21 8.89 -0.39
N ALA A 187 -3.63 8.55 -1.60
CA ALA A 187 -2.83 7.76 -2.54
C ALA A 187 -1.62 8.53 -3.09
N GLY A 188 -1.54 9.87 -2.91
CA GLY A 188 -0.39 10.69 -3.29
C GLY A 188 -0.12 10.74 -4.79
N LEU A 189 -1.14 10.59 -5.62
CA LEU A 189 -1.04 10.57 -7.08
C LEU A 189 -1.01 11.98 -7.69
N TYR A 190 -1.63 12.96 -7.00
CA TYR A 190 -1.62 14.37 -7.34
C TYR A 190 -1.75 15.25 -6.08
N ASP A 191 -1.38 16.54 -6.21
CA ASP A 191 -1.39 17.47 -5.08
C ASP A 191 -2.81 17.78 -4.60
N GLY A 192 -3.03 17.73 -3.27
CA GLY A 192 -4.35 17.97 -2.64
C GLY A 192 -5.31 16.78 -2.65
N GLN A 193 -4.92 15.65 -3.19
CA GLN A 193 -5.74 14.43 -3.19
C GLN A 193 -6.00 13.94 -1.77
N THR A 194 -7.27 13.53 -1.50
CA THR A 194 -7.62 12.67 -0.38
C THR A 194 -8.48 11.51 -0.88
N ASP A 195 -8.26 10.32 -0.35
CA ASP A 195 -8.97 9.11 -0.76
C ASP A 195 -10.49 9.25 -0.58
N GLU A 196 -10.92 9.87 0.53
CA GLU A 196 -12.34 10.04 0.84
C GLU A 196 -13.05 10.98 -0.14
N GLN A 197 -12.35 12.04 -0.62
CA GLN A 197 -12.89 12.93 -1.65
C GLN A 197 -13.04 12.21 -2.99
N ASP A 198 -12.05 11.42 -3.38
CA ASP A 198 -12.08 10.65 -4.63
C ASP A 198 -13.18 9.57 -4.61
N MET A 199 -13.32 8.88 -3.48
CA MET A 199 -14.33 7.83 -3.34
C MET A 199 -15.74 8.38 -3.13
N GLY A 200 -15.87 9.56 -2.52
CA GLY A 200 -17.16 10.15 -2.12
C GLY A 200 -17.80 9.46 -0.91
N VAL A 201 -16.99 8.77 -0.10
CA VAL A 201 -17.40 8.07 1.12
C VAL A 201 -16.21 8.06 2.11
N THR A 202 -16.49 8.18 3.42
CA THR A 202 -15.44 8.20 4.43
C THR A 202 -14.95 6.79 4.78
N TYR A 203 -13.68 6.68 5.19
CA TYR A 203 -13.18 5.40 5.73
C TYR A 203 -13.97 4.92 6.94
N LYS A 204 -14.44 5.83 7.79
CA LYS A 204 -15.32 5.49 8.91
C LYS A 204 -16.59 4.77 8.45
N ALA A 205 -17.23 5.24 7.39
CA ALA A 205 -18.44 4.59 6.84
C ALA A 205 -18.10 3.22 6.23
N ILE A 206 -17.01 3.12 5.46
CA ILE A 206 -16.53 1.86 4.88
C ILE A 206 -16.25 0.85 5.98
N ASP A 207 -15.49 1.24 7.00
CA ASP A 207 -15.09 0.38 8.11
C ASP A 207 -16.28 -0.09 8.93
N THR A 208 -17.23 0.81 9.21
CA THR A 208 -18.50 0.46 9.88
C THR A 208 -19.23 -0.60 9.08
N TYR A 209 -19.40 -0.40 7.77
CA TYR A 209 -20.05 -1.38 6.89
C TYR A 209 -19.32 -2.74 6.90
N LEU A 210 -17.99 -2.73 6.83
CA LEU A 210 -17.18 -3.96 6.85
C LEU A 210 -17.26 -4.74 8.16
N LEU A 211 -17.45 -4.04 9.28
CA LEU A 211 -17.47 -4.63 10.62
C LEU A 211 -18.87 -5.05 11.08
N THR A 212 -19.90 -4.30 10.67
CA THR A 212 -21.28 -4.49 11.18
C THR A 212 -22.27 -4.93 10.09
N GLY A 213 -21.95 -4.72 8.83
CA GLY A 213 -22.88 -4.88 7.70
C GLY A 213 -23.83 -3.71 7.52
N GLU A 214 -23.75 -2.66 8.36
CA GLU A 214 -24.69 -1.55 8.41
C GLU A 214 -24.00 -0.21 8.10
N VAL A 215 -24.64 0.59 7.27
CA VAL A 215 -24.32 1.99 6.95
C VAL A 215 -25.55 2.64 6.32
N ASN A 216 -25.60 3.96 6.24
CA ASN A 216 -26.70 4.63 5.56
C ASN A 216 -26.77 4.27 4.06
N GLU A 217 -27.96 4.34 3.46
CA GLU A 217 -28.22 3.92 2.07
C GLU A 217 -27.33 4.62 1.03
N LYS A 218 -27.03 5.91 1.25
CA LYS A 218 -26.19 6.69 0.33
C LYS A 218 -24.76 6.13 0.29
N ASP A 219 -24.16 5.94 1.44
CA ASP A 219 -22.78 5.41 1.55
C ASP A 219 -22.74 3.96 1.09
N LYS A 220 -23.76 3.15 1.42
CA LYS A 220 -23.88 1.77 0.94
C LYS A 220 -23.87 1.69 -0.58
N ALA A 221 -24.64 2.53 -1.26
CA ALA A 221 -24.70 2.57 -2.72
C ALA A 221 -23.32 2.89 -3.35
N VAL A 222 -22.55 3.78 -2.72
CA VAL A 222 -21.18 4.10 -3.15
C VAL A 222 -20.27 2.89 -2.95
N ILE A 223 -20.27 2.28 -1.76
CA ILE A 223 -19.45 1.12 -1.41
C ILE A 223 -19.73 -0.04 -2.36
N ASP A 224 -20.98 -0.41 -2.55
CA ASP A 224 -21.40 -1.52 -3.41
C ASP A 224 -20.98 -1.29 -4.88
N ARG A 225 -21.09 -0.05 -5.37
CA ARG A 225 -20.66 0.33 -6.71
C ARG A 225 -19.15 0.15 -6.90
N TYR A 226 -18.33 0.64 -5.97
CA TYR A 226 -16.88 0.48 -6.02
C TYR A 226 -16.49 -1.00 -5.91
N HIS A 227 -17.10 -1.71 -4.99
CA HIS A 227 -16.86 -3.13 -4.79
C HIS A 227 -17.12 -3.94 -6.06
N SER A 228 -18.31 -3.78 -6.65
CA SER A 228 -18.70 -4.54 -7.85
C SER A 228 -17.83 -4.20 -9.06
N ARG A 229 -17.54 -2.92 -9.32
CA ARG A 229 -16.72 -2.48 -10.45
C ARG A 229 -15.28 -2.97 -10.37
N SER A 230 -14.77 -3.17 -9.16
CA SER A 230 -13.38 -3.56 -8.89
C SER A 230 -13.18 -5.06 -8.65
N GLU A 231 -14.20 -5.89 -8.82
CA GLU A 231 -14.13 -7.32 -8.53
C GLU A 231 -12.98 -8.02 -9.28
N HIS A 232 -12.75 -7.63 -10.54
CA HIS A 232 -11.64 -8.15 -11.35
C HIS A 232 -10.24 -7.91 -10.75
N LYS A 233 -10.10 -6.98 -9.80
CA LYS A 233 -8.84 -6.72 -9.10
C LYS A 233 -8.59 -7.70 -7.95
N ARG A 234 -9.64 -8.32 -7.41
CA ARG A 234 -9.60 -9.24 -6.26
C ARG A 234 -9.66 -10.71 -6.65
N ARG A 235 -10.13 -11.00 -7.86
CA ARG A 235 -10.20 -12.36 -8.38
C ARG A 235 -8.85 -12.82 -8.96
N PRO A 236 -8.53 -14.12 -8.89
CA PRO A 236 -7.45 -14.69 -9.67
C PRO A 236 -7.61 -14.37 -11.17
N ILE A 237 -6.53 -14.50 -11.92
CA ILE A 237 -6.56 -14.36 -13.38
C ILE A 237 -7.54 -15.39 -13.94
N THR A 238 -8.47 -14.93 -14.80
CA THR A 238 -9.34 -15.83 -15.54
C THR A 238 -8.52 -16.59 -16.56
N MET A 239 -8.52 -17.92 -16.44
CA MET A 239 -7.81 -18.82 -17.34
C MET A 239 -8.81 -19.72 -18.05
N TYR A 240 -8.52 -20.03 -19.32
CA TYR A 240 -9.24 -21.09 -20.03
C TYR A 240 -8.98 -22.41 -19.32
N LYS A 241 -10.05 -23.18 -19.07
CA LYS A 241 -9.95 -24.55 -18.59
C LYS A 241 -10.38 -25.46 -19.74
N TYR A 242 -9.55 -26.43 -20.06
CA TYR A 242 -9.90 -27.54 -20.95
C TYR A 242 -10.61 -28.58 -20.09
N ASP A 243 -11.86 -28.88 -20.40
CA ASP A 243 -12.68 -29.94 -19.74
C ASP A 243 -12.33 -31.30 -20.29
#